data_5af4d532ad8f4f0570511dfd5ddcb020
#
_entry.id   5af4d532ad8f4f0570511dfd5ddcb020
#
_cell.length_a   1.000
_cell.length_b   1.000
_cell.length_c   1.000
_cell.angle_alpha   90.00
_cell.angle_beta   90.00
_cell.angle_gamma   90.00
#
_symmetry.space_group_name_H-M   'P 1'
#
loop_
_entity.id
_entity.type
_entity.pdbx_description
1 polymer ?
#
loop_
_entity_poly.entity_id
_entity_poly.type
_entity_poly.pdbx_seq_one_letter_code
_entity_poly.pdbx_strand_id
1 'polypeptide(L)'
;MPALSGRTNISNVLGNTLGLKANQLRRIEKLYTRRIPPREIVTAEFARQLAELSHETRRQIGALIDRKGHVEYVMVGDNRRIELPDFKRVRVATDRFRGLRFVHTHLRGEELTQDDLTDLALLRLDLMVAIDVDPGTGLPGLLRAAHLLPMMAGHGSNGGSSASGGREAEGHVVDEPSSTGEEQVTSVSTQDECGPRSPRGLRSPKSAKMPRPYAFLDPKIPSQIDVDFLSLINSLEEEMARNRRTTRRAETRDRTILVGVATGSLAEAEESMAELYELATSAGVVVQDQIIQRRSAIDPRTVLGKGKLDELLILALQLGADMLVFDRELQPAQVRSLSEATDLKIIDRSQLILDIFAQRAQSREGKIQVELAQLKYLLPRLIVGQDSAFSRLAGGIGGRGPGETKLETDRRRVRDRINRLEKEIEAQRQRRQERRKARTRQGLPVISLVGYTNAGKSTLLNTLTNSEVRAESRMFATLDPTSRRLRLPREQEVIINDTVGFIRELPPDLLSAFRATLEEISDSNLIIHLVDSANPRWSQQVDSVERILGELHFQEIPRIVALNKIDLVQPETREAIMRQAQQDGARECVAISAIEPKGLQPLLEKAGAIIARNLITPFARTA
;
A
#
# COMPACT_ATOMS: atom_id res chain seq x y z
N MET A 1 21.08 -23.20 -15.43
CA MET A 1 22.33 -23.14 -14.66
C MET A 1 23.49 -23.25 -15.64
N PRO A 2 24.22 -22.19 -16.03
CA PRO A 2 25.55 -22.34 -16.57
C PRO A 2 26.54 -22.24 -15.41
N ALA A 3 27.41 -23.23 -15.32
CA ALA A 3 28.52 -23.30 -14.40
C ALA A 3 29.49 -22.13 -14.66
N LEU A 4 29.69 -21.28 -13.65
CA LEU A 4 30.79 -20.35 -13.57
C LEU A 4 32.05 -21.13 -13.15
N SER A 5 32.68 -21.77 -14.11
CA SER A 5 34.06 -22.22 -14.01
C SER A 5 34.98 -21.07 -14.44
N GLY A 6 35.54 -20.40 -13.47
CA GLY A 6 36.53 -19.34 -13.67
C GLY A 6 36.87 -18.73 -12.33
N ARG A 7 37.49 -19.53 -11.43
CA ARG A 7 38.10 -19.00 -10.20
C ARG A 7 39.31 -18.18 -10.56
N THR A 8 39.12 -16.89 -10.80
CA THR A 8 40.19 -15.91 -10.56
C THR A 8 40.16 -15.63 -9.06
N ASN A 9 41.17 -16.09 -8.33
CA ASN A 9 41.46 -15.72 -6.96
C ASN A 9 41.70 -14.20 -6.89
N ILE A 10 40.62 -13.43 -6.71
CA ILE A 10 40.71 -12.04 -6.28
C ILE A 10 40.38 -12.05 -4.79
N SER A 11 41.39 -12.33 -3.97
CA SER A 11 41.37 -12.22 -2.52
C SER A 11 41.47 -10.74 -2.13
N ASN A 12 40.41 -9.95 -2.36
CA ASN A 12 40.34 -8.60 -1.87
C ASN A 12 39.50 -8.55 -0.60
N VAL A 13 40.13 -8.22 0.52
CA VAL A 13 39.46 -7.89 1.78
C VAL A 13 38.61 -6.64 1.56
N LEU A 14 37.33 -6.73 1.89
CA LEU A 14 36.35 -5.66 1.69
C LEU A 14 36.31 -4.73 2.91
N GLY A 15 35.78 -3.51 2.72
CA GLY A 15 35.53 -2.55 3.79
C GLY A 15 36.74 -1.68 4.14
N ASN A 16 36.87 -1.29 5.40
CA ASN A 16 37.85 -0.29 5.86
C ASN A 16 39.24 -0.92 6.10
N THR A 17 40.02 -1.02 5.04
CA THR A 17 41.40 -1.55 5.10
C THR A 17 42.48 -0.45 5.26
N LEU A 18 42.11 0.83 5.27
CA LEU A 18 43.03 1.95 5.38
C LEU A 18 43.75 1.92 6.74
N GLY A 19 45.09 2.02 6.71
CA GLY A 19 45.93 2.04 7.93
C GLY A 19 46.25 0.66 8.52
N LEU A 20 45.82 -0.44 7.92
CA LEU A 20 46.28 -1.78 8.27
C LEU A 20 47.70 -2.02 7.78
N LYS A 21 48.53 -2.70 8.61
CA LYS A 21 49.86 -3.11 8.22
C LYS A 21 49.77 -4.26 7.20
N ALA A 22 50.74 -4.34 6.26
CA ALA A 22 50.76 -5.40 5.23
C ALA A 22 50.71 -6.82 5.82
N ASN A 23 51.28 -7.05 6.99
CA ASN A 23 51.24 -8.32 7.67
C ASN A 23 49.82 -8.62 8.19
N GLN A 24 49.12 -7.64 8.73
CA GLN A 24 47.74 -7.78 9.21
C GLN A 24 46.82 -8.13 8.02
N LEU A 25 46.93 -7.42 6.92
CA LEU A 25 46.15 -7.66 5.72
C LEU A 25 46.37 -9.09 5.19
N ARG A 26 47.60 -9.56 5.11
CA ARG A 26 47.93 -10.95 4.68
C ARG A 26 47.33 -11.97 5.64
N ARG A 27 47.27 -11.71 6.95
CA ARG A 27 46.65 -12.62 7.91
C ARG A 27 45.13 -12.67 7.77
N ILE A 28 44.51 -11.52 7.47
CA ILE A 28 43.06 -11.42 7.17
C ILE A 28 42.75 -12.17 5.86
N GLU A 29 43.55 -11.99 4.82
CA GLU A 29 43.42 -12.72 3.55
C GLU A 29 43.50 -14.24 3.71
N LYS A 30 44.31 -14.73 4.64
CA LYS A 30 44.39 -16.18 4.95
C LYS A 30 43.06 -16.78 5.43
N LEU A 31 42.12 -15.98 5.91
CA LEU A 31 40.80 -16.48 6.28
C LEU A 31 40.05 -17.10 5.11
N TYR A 32 40.29 -16.65 3.87
CA TYR A 32 39.70 -17.24 2.66
C TYR A 32 40.10 -18.70 2.43
N THR A 33 41.24 -19.11 2.94
CA THR A 33 41.73 -20.49 2.79
C THR A 33 41.16 -21.47 3.83
N ARG A 34 40.42 -20.93 4.80
CA ARG A 34 39.82 -21.75 5.86
C ARG A 34 38.52 -22.39 5.36
N ARG A 35 38.25 -23.56 5.91
CA ARG A 35 37.03 -24.31 5.63
C ARG A 35 36.38 -24.72 6.94
N ILE A 36 35.13 -24.32 7.13
CA ILE A 36 34.33 -24.65 8.30
C ILE A 36 33.50 -25.89 7.98
N PRO A 37 33.43 -26.92 8.85
CA PRO A 37 32.55 -28.04 8.61
C PRO A 37 31.11 -27.60 8.37
N PRO A 38 30.39 -28.15 7.37
CA PRO A 38 29.05 -27.69 6.98
C PRO A 38 28.01 -27.73 8.10
N ARG A 39 28.19 -28.63 9.07
CA ARG A 39 27.26 -28.77 10.20
C ARG A 39 27.55 -27.82 11.36
N GLU A 40 28.74 -27.25 11.43
CA GLU A 40 29.14 -26.35 12.50
C GLU A 40 28.80 -24.90 12.11
N ILE A 41 28.37 -24.11 13.09
CA ILE A 41 28.17 -22.64 12.88
C ILE A 41 29.53 -22.00 12.62
N VAL A 42 30.50 -22.29 13.50
CA VAL A 42 31.89 -21.81 13.40
C VAL A 42 32.78 -22.79 14.22
N THR A 43 34.01 -23.01 13.74
CA THR A 43 34.98 -23.79 14.55
C THR A 43 35.62 -22.89 15.61
N ALA A 44 36.01 -23.50 16.74
CA ALA A 44 36.71 -22.77 17.82
C ALA A 44 38.02 -22.11 17.32
N GLU A 45 38.73 -22.77 16.38
CA GLU A 45 39.96 -22.25 15.77
C GLU A 45 39.68 -21.03 14.92
N PHE A 46 38.61 -21.05 14.09
CA PHE A 46 38.23 -19.92 13.25
C PHE A 46 37.76 -18.73 14.08
N ALA A 47 36.95 -18.96 15.11
CA ALA A 47 36.51 -17.96 16.06
C ALA A 47 37.68 -17.27 16.75
N ARG A 48 38.67 -18.08 17.19
CA ARG A 48 39.90 -17.57 17.80
C ARG A 48 40.69 -16.69 16.84
N GLN A 49 40.87 -17.12 15.60
CA GLN A 49 41.58 -16.33 14.59
C GLN A 49 40.89 -14.98 14.29
N LEU A 50 39.55 -14.97 14.20
CA LEU A 50 38.78 -13.74 14.04
C LEU A 50 38.96 -12.79 15.24
N ALA A 51 38.86 -13.33 16.44
CA ALA A 51 39.00 -12.56 17.68
C ALA A 51 40.42 -11.96 17.82
N GLU A 52 41.48 -12.75 17.60
CA GLU A 52 42.86 -12.28 17.67
C GLU A 52 43.14 -11.16 16.64
N LEU A 53 42.66 -11.34 15.39
CA LEU A 53 42.82 -10.35 14.33
C LEU A 53 42.03 -9.07 14.64
N SER A 54 40.82 -9.21 15.19
CA SER A 54 39.97 -8.09 15.58
C SER A 54 40.60 -7.30 16.73
N HIS A 55 41.14 -8.00 17.74
CA HIS A 55 41.84 -7.37 18.85
C HIS A 55 43.10 -6.63 18.39
N GLU A 56 43.93 -7.24 17.53
CA GLU A 56 45.16 -6.67 17.00
C GLU A 56 44.89 -5.39 16.17
N THR A 57 43.82 -5.43 15.35
CA THR A 57 43.47 -4.31 14.46
C THR A 57 42.58 -3.27 15.12
N ARG A 58 41.97 -3.58 16.28
CA ARG A 58 40.94 -2.80 16.97
C ARG A 58 39.76 -2.48 16.06
N ARG A 59 39.42 -3.40 15.18
CA ARG A 59 38.32 -3.30 14.22
C ARG A 59 37.50 -4.58 14.22
N GLN A 60 36.23 -4.46 13.93
CA GLN A 60 35.39 -5.61 13.68
C GLN A 60 35.86 -6.31 12.40
N ILE A 61 35.94 -7.64 12.44
CA ILE A 61 36.25 -8.47 11.29
C ILE A 61 35.11 -9.45 11.10
N GLY A 62 34.65 -9.61 9.86
CA GLY A 62 33.57 -10.51 9.52
C GLY A 62 33.88 -11.37 8.31
N ALA A 63 33.26 -12.53 8.27
CA ALA A 63 33.34 -13.48 7.18
C ALA A 63 31.95 -13.99 6.80
N LEU A 64 31.65 -13.97 5.51
CA LEU A 64 30.49 -14.66 4.95
C LEU A 64 30.90 -16.04 4.49
N ILE A 65 30.19 -17.05 4.98
CA ILE A 65 30.53 -18.45 4.80
C ILE A 65 29.35 -19.18 4.15
N ASP A 66 29.61 -19.91 3.07
CA ASP A 66 28.60 -20.72 2.40
C ASP A 66 28.18 -21.97 3.21
N ARG A 67 27.13 -22.67 2.78
CA ARG A 67 26.68 -23.92 3.42
C ARG A 67 27.67 -25.08 3.29
N LYS A 68 28.62 -24.99 2.35
CA LYS A 68 29.70 -25.97 2.17
C LYS A 68 30.90 -25.67 3.08
N GLY A 69 30.86 -24.53 3.78
CA GLY A 69 31.89 -24.07 4.69
C GLY A 69 33.04 -23.30 4.06
N HIS A 70 32.88 -22.81 2.81
CA HIS A 70 33.88 -21.94 2.20
C HIS A 70 33.63 -20.50 2.64
N VAL A 71 34.71 -19.77 2.89
CA VAL A 71 34.67 -18.34 3.15
C VAL A 71 34.59 -17.62 1.81
N GLU A 72 33.44 -17.02 1.51
CA GLU A 72 33.17 -16.31 0.25
C GLU A 72 33.65 -14.86 0.29
N TYR A 73 33.48 -14.20 1.44
CA TYR A 73 33.89 -12.81 1.63
C TYR A 73 34.48 -12.60 3.02
N VAL A 74 35.52 -11.78 3.09
CA VAL A 74 36.12 -11.30 4.35
C VAL A 74 36.07 -9.79 4.37
N MET A 75 35.64 -9.22 5.49
CA MET A 75 35.38 -7.78 5.64
C MET A 75 36.01 -7.23 6.90
N VAL A 76 36.42 -5.98 6.82
CA VAL A 76 36.92 -5.20 7.95
C VAL A 76 36.04 -3.97 8.10
N GLY A 77 35.43 -3.84 9.28
CA GLY A 77 34.64 -2.68 9.67
C GLY A 77 35.47 -1.60 10.37
N ASP A 78 34.79 -0.82 11.19
CA ASP A 78 35.40 0.04 12.18
C ASP A 78 35.33 -0.64 13.58
N ASN A 79 35.39 0.12 14.66
CA ASN A 79 35.30 -0.42 16.03
C ASN A 79 33.86 -0.63 16.52
N ARG A 80 32.84 -0.30 15.71
CA ARG A 80 31.41 -0.36 16.05
C ARG A 80 30.54 -1.04 15.02
N ARG A 81 30.96 -0.98 13.75
CA ARG A 81 30.13 -1.41 12.63
C ARG A 81 30.97 -2.06 11.55
N ILE A 82 30.38 -3.03 10.90
CA ILE A 82 30.89 -3.68 9.71
C ILE A 82 29.83 -3.54 8.60
N GLU A 83 30.25 -3.03 7.45
CA GLU A 83 29.34 -2.88 6.31
C GLU A 83 29.43 -4.12 5.43
N LEU A 84 28.28 -4.75 5.21
CA LEU A 84 28.19 -5.86 4.26
C LEU A 84 28.31 -5.35 2.83
N PRO A 85 28.93 -6.11 1.92
CA PRO A 85 29.08 -5.71 0.53
C PRO A 85 27.70 -5.60 -0.14
N ASP A 86 27.60 -4.68 -1.09
CA ASP A 86 26.40 -4.51 -1.89
C ASP A 86 26.20 -5.73 -2.80
N PHE A 87 25.55 -6.75 -2.26
CA PHE A 87 25.20 -7.93 -3.03
C PHE A 87 24.18 -7.53 -4.10
N LYS A 88 24.54 -7.70 -5.37
CA LYS A 88 23.51 -7.69 -6.42
C LYS A 88 22.37 -8.57 -5.95
N ARG A 89 21.19 -7.98 -5.76
CA ARG A 89 20.02 -8.66 -5.24
C ARG A 89 19.67 -9.81 -6.18
N VAL A 90 20.10 -11.00 -5.80
CA VAL A 90 19.60 -12.22 -6.42
C VAL A 90 18.19 -12.39 -5.87
N ARG A 91 17.19 -12.47 -6.75
CA ARG A 91 15.82 -12.84 -6.37
C ARG A 91 15.85 -14.22 -5.75
N VAL A 92 16.08 -14.25 -4.45
CA VAL A 92 15.95 -15.49 -3.68
C VAL A 92 14.46 -15.76 -3.56
N ALA A 93 14.04 -16.98 -3.88
CA ALA A 93 12.65 -17.37 -3.69
C ALA A 93 12.28 -17.12 -2.21
N THR A 94 11.07 -16.58 -1.96
CA THR A 94 10.62 -16.16 -0.62
C THR A 94 10.60 -17.30 0.43
N ASP A 95 10.80 -18.53 0.00
CA ASP A 95 10.81 -19.75 0.78
C ASP A 95 12.22 -20.30 1.08
N ARG A 96 13.28 -19.57 0.71
CA ARG A 96 14.67 -19.98 0.94
C ARG A 96 15.51 -18.86 1.51
N PHE A 97 16.51 -19.24 2.26
CA PHE A 97 17.58 -18.36 2.66
C PHE A 97 18.63 -18.19 1.54
N ARG A 98 19.56 -17.26 1.75
CA ARG A 98 20.59 -16.93 0.76
C ARG A 98 21.67 -18.00 0.61
N GLY A 99 21.77 -18.89 1.58
CA GLY A 99 22.82 -19.90 1.62
C GLY A 99 24.14 -19.39 2.20
N LEU A 100 24.10 -18.27 2.93
CA LEU A 100 25.26 -17.65 3.55
C LEU A 100 24.97 -17.39 5.04
N ARG A 101 25.94 -17.70 5.93
CA ARG A 101 25.97 -17.25 7.32
C ARG A 101 27.04 -16.18 7.48
N PHE A 102 26.74 -15.14 8.25
CA PHE A 102 27.68 -14.08 8.56
C PHE A 102 28.21 -14.25 9.98
N VAL A 103 29.54 -14.38 10.10
CA VAL A 103 30.26 -14.50 11.37
C VAL A 103 31.15 -13.28 11.51
N HIS A 104 30.95 -12.48 12.55
CA HIS A 104 31.73 -11.27 12.79
C HIS A 104 32.06 -11.10 14.27
N THR A 105 32.89 -10.13 14.60
CA THR A 105 33.40 -9.90 15.95
C THR A 105 32.82 -8.62 16.55
N HIS A 106 32.49 -8.64 17.86
CA HIS A 106 32.14 -7.48 18.66
C HIS A 106 33.25 -7.19 19.65
N LEU A 107 33.71 -5.91 19.71
CA LEU A 107 34.87 -5.50 20.55
C LEU A 107 34.49 -5.03 21.94
N ARG A 108 33.21 -4.89 22.26
CA ARG A 108 32.72 -4.31 23.50
C ARG A 108 31.77 -5.22 24.26
N GLY A 109 31.62 -6.46 23.84
CA GLY A 109 30.68 -7.41 24.44
C GLY A 109 29.20 -7.06 24.23
N GLU A 110 28.90 -6.24 23.20
CA GLU A 110 27.53 -5.90 22.83
C GLU A 110 26.77 -7.09 22.25
N GLU A 111 25.47 -7.14 22.47
CA GLU A 111 24.58 -8.06 21.81
C GLU A 111 24.49 -7.80 20.29
N LEU A 112 23.84 -8.69 19.53
CA LEU A 112 23.53 -8.42 18.13
C LEU A 112 22.78 -7.11 18.02
N THR A 113 23.34 -6.17 17.24
CA THR A 113 22.80 -4.83 17.06
C THR A 113 21.55 -4.84 16.18
N GLN A 114 20.80 -3.74 16.20
CA GLN A 114 19.66 -3.58 15.29
C GLN A 114 20.11 -3.61 13.81
N ASP A 115 21.30 -3.10 13.50
CA ASP A 115 21.88 -3.15 12.16
C ASP A 115 22.16 -4.60 11.74
N ASP A 116 22.72 -5.43 12.61
CA ASP A 116 22.95 -6.86 12.35
C ASP A 116 21.66 -7.62 12.06
N LEU A 117 20.62 -7.36 12.87
CA LEU A 117 19.31 -7.99 12.70
C LEU A 117 18.59 -7.51 11.45
N THR A 118 18.81 -6.25 11.06
CA THR A 118 18.32 -5.71 9.81
C THR A 118 18.99 -6.36 8.61
N ASP A 119 20.32 -6.50 8.65
CA ASP A 119 21.09 -7.18 7.61
C ASP A 119 20.73 -8.67 7.51
N LEU A 120 20.53 -9.36 8.64
CA LEU A 120 20.01 -10.73 8.66
C LEU A 120 18.70 -10.84 7.89
N ALA A 121 17.76 -9.92 8.16
CA ALA A 121 16.43 -9.93 7.55
C ALA A 121 16.45 -9.53 6.07
N LEU A 122 17.07 -8.39 5.72
CA LEU A 122 17.08 -7.85 4.37
C LEU A 122 17.89 -8.69 3.39
N LEU A 123 19.01 -9.23 3.82
CA LEU A 123 19.85 -10.12 3.02
C LEU A 123 19.40 -11.58 3.07
N ARG A 124 18.44 -11.91 3.94
CA ARG A 124 17.95 -13.27 4.15
C ARG A 124 19.08 -14.26 4.43
N LEU A 125 20.01 -13.86 5.29
CA LEU A 125 21.10 -14.72 5.68
C LEU A 125 20.59 -15.96 6.40
N ASP A 126 21.31 -17.06 6.28
CA ASP A 126 21.00 -18.31 7.00
C ASP A 126 21.13 -18.07 8.52
N LEU A 127 22.20 -17.38 8.92
CA LEU A 127 22.49 -17.08 10.31
C LEU A 127 23.32 -15.80 10.42
N MET A 128 23.08 -14.99 11.45
CA MET A 128 23.90 -13.87 11.89
C MET A 128 24.59 -14.26 13.19
N VAL A 129 25.90 -14.14 13.24
CA VAL A 129 26.72 -14.59 14.37
C VAL A 129 27.69 -13.51 14.80
N ALA A 130 27.61 -13.07 16.04
CA ALA A 130 28.57 -12.19 16.68
C ALA A 130 29.42 -12.95 17.71
N ILE A 131 30.73 -12.75 17.69
CA ILE A 131 31.68 -13.32 18.61
C ILE A 131 32.26 -12.18 19.46
N ASP A 132 32.06 -12.25 20.76
CA ASP A 132 32.67 -11.29 21.68
C ASP A 132 34.19 -11.47 21.69
N VAL A 133 34.90 -10.35 21.71
CA VAL A 133 36.37 -10.35 21.84
C VAL A 133 36.73 -9.81 23.21
N ASP A 134 37.43 -10.61 24.01
CA ASP A 134 37.93 -10.15 25.28
C ASP A 134 38.98 -9.05 25.08
N PRO A 135 38.76 -7.84 25.62
CA PRO A 135 39.63 -6.69 25.36
C PRO A 135 41.03 -6.83 25.98
N GLY A 136 41.23 -7.68 27.01
CA GLY A 136 42.50 -7.87 27.66
C GLY A 136 43.36 -8.97 27.00
N THR A 137 42.72 -10.07 26.60
CA THR A 137 43.42 -11.25 26.08
C THR A 137 43.32 -11.43 24.58
N GLY A 138 42.34 -10.81 23.92
CA GLY A 138 42.02 -11.00 22.51
C GLY A 138 41.42 -12.36 22.18
N LEU A 139 41.02 -13.14 23.20
CA LEU A 139 40.40 -14.44 23.03
C LEU A 139 38.89 -14.30 22.74
N PRO A 140 38.28 -15.29 22.06
CA PRO A 140 36.84 -15.27 21.83
C PRO A 140 36.07 -15.53 23.12
N GLY A 141 35.10 -14.69 23.42
CA GLY A 141 34.14 -14.83 24.51
C GLY A 141 32.87 -15.60 24.06
N LEU A 142 31.71 -15.06 24.43
CA LEU A 142 30.43 -15.63 24.05
C LEU A 142 30.15 -15.43 22.56
N LEU A 143 29.59 -16.45 21.95
CA LEU A 143 29.03 -16.39 20.62
C LEU A 143 27.52 -16.20 20.75
N ARG A 144 26.98 -15.15 20.09
CA ARG A 144 25.56 -14.88 19.96
C ARG A 144 25.13 -15.07 18.52
N ALA A 145 24.06 -15.81 18.30
CA ALA A 145 23.56 -16.05 16.97
C ALA A 145 22.05 -15.82 16.88
N ALA A 146 21.59 -15.36 15.71
CA ALA A 146 20.19 -15.19 15.39
C ALA A 146 19.86 -15.70 13.99
N HIS A 147 18.66 -16.26 13.82
CA HIS A 147 18.09 -16.67 12.55
C HIS A 147 16.70 -16.11 12.34
N LEU A 148 16.25 -16.04 11.09
CA LEU A 148 14.87 -15.63 10.78
C LEU A 148 13.89 -16.75 11.14
N LEU A 149 12.72 -16.35 11.63
CA LEU A 149 11.59 -17.23 11.85
C LEU A 149 10.76 -17.40 10.57
N PRO A 150 10.15 -18.58 10.35
CA PRO A 150 9.17 -18.77 9.30
C PRO A 150 7.99 -17.80 9.46
N MET A 151 7.44 -17.32 8.33
CA MET A 151 6.30 -16.42 8.34
C MET A 151 5.11 -17.06 9.05
N MET A 152 4.52 -16.37 10.02
CA MET A 152 3.26 -16.78 10.64
C MET A 152 2.14 -16.65 9.62
N ALA A 153 1.37 -17.70 9.38
CA ALA A 153 0.12 -17.61 8.63
C ALA A 153 -0.80 -16.62 9.36
N GLY A 154 -1.11 -15.50 8.71
CA GLY A 154 -1.86 -14.41 9.31
C GLY A 154 -3.16 -14.91 9.92
N HIS A 155 -3.40 -14.60 11.18
CA HIS A 155 -4.72 -14.65 11.78
C HIS A 155 -5.57 -13.58 11.10
N GLY A 156 -6.18 -13.95 9.97
CA GLY A 156 -7.29 -13.19 9.42
C GLY A 156 -8.38 -13.14 10.49
N SER A 157 -8.72 -11.93 10.94
CA SER A 157 -9.89 -11.68 11.78
C SER A 157 -11.15 -12.06 11.01
N ASN A 158 -11.50 -13.33 11.02
CA ASN A 158 -12.83 -13.80 10.64
C ASN A 158 -13.81 -13.48 11.77
N GLY A 159 -14.38 -12.28 11.72
CA GLY A 159 -15.64 -11.95 12.38
C GLY A 159 -16.79 -12.28 11.43
N GLY A 160 -17.20 -13.54 11.40
CA GLY A 160 -18.38 -13.96 10.63
C GLY A 160 -18.99 -15.16 11.32
N SER A 161 -20.01 -14.91 12.11
CA SER A 161 -20.87 -15.90 12.73
C SER A 161 -21.52 -16.81 11.68
N SER A 162 -21.41 -18.13 11.86
CA SER A 162 -22.46 -19.03 11.41
C SER A 162 -22.60 -20.14 12.44
N ALA A 163 -23.75 -20.09 13.12
CA ALA A 163 -24.28 -21.17 13.93
C ALA A 163 -24.75 -22.28 13.00
N SER A 164 -24.41 -23.53 13.29
CA SER A 164 -25.38 -24.62 13.33
C SER A 164 -24.70 -25.98 13.47
N GLY A 165 -25.26 -26.80 14.33
CA GLY A 165 -25.26 -28.24 14.18
C GLY A 165 -24.43 -29.03 15.17
N GLY A 166 -25.08 -29.43 16.27
CA GLY A 166 -24.61 -30.27 17.34
C GLY A 166 -24.20 -31.68 16.99
N ARG A 167 -23.52 -32.27 17.92
CA ARG A 167 -23.76 -33.66 18.39
C ARG A 167 -23.07 -33.88 19.72
N GLU A 168 -23.89 -34.40 20.63
CA GLU A 168 -23.59 -34.83 21.98
C GLU A 168 -22.62 -36.03 21.99
N ALA A 169 -21.79 -36.12 23.00
CA ALA A 169 -21.41 -37.38 23.65
C ALA A 169 -20.94 -37.11 25.08
N GLU A 170 -21.56 -37.83 25.95
CA GLU A 170 -21.58 -37.83 27.41
C GLU A 170 -20.24 -38.24 28.06
N GLY A 171 -20.05 -37.74 29.30
CA GLY A 171 -19.78 -38.60 30.46
C GLY A 171 -18.38 -38.49 31.07
N HIS A 172 -18.17 -37.79 32.15
CA HIS A 172 -18.07 -38.37 33.50
C HIS A 172 -17.73 -37.30 34.57
N VAL A 173 -18.49 -37.36 35.61
CA VAL A 173 -18.45 -36.64 36.89
C VAL A 173 -17.34 -37.28 37.77
N VAL A 174 -16.57 -36.51 38.50
CA VAL A 174 -16.17 -36.82 39.90
C VAL A 174 -15.85 -35.54 40.70
N ASP A 175 -16.40 -35.50 41.87
CA ASP A 175 -16.58 -34.58 42.98
C ASP A 175 -15.40 -33.76 43.50
N GLU A 176 -15.84 -32.69 44.19
CA GLU A 176 -15.25 -31.74 45.13
C GLU A 176 -14.48 -32.37 46.34
N PRO A 177 -13.88 -31.61 47.30
CA PRO A 177 -14.47 -30.46 47.99
C PRO A 177 -13.56 -29.32 48.53
N SER A 178 -14.23 -28.17 48.69
CA SER A 178 -14.24 -27.21 49.84
C SER A 178 -12.99 -26.81 50.62
N SER A 179 -12.77 -25.50 50.81
CA SER A 179 -12.86 -24.77 52.11
C SER A 179 -12.54 -23.27 51.97
N THR A 180 -13.49 -22.45 52.26
CA THR A 180 -13.67 -21.45 53.36
C THR A 180 -12.61 -20.36 53.53
N GLY A 181 -13.11 -19.11 53.56
CA GLY A 181 -12.41 -17.95 54.12
C GLY A 181 -13.11 -16.64 53.78
N GLU A 182 -14.07 -16.26 54.60
CA GLU A 182 -14.72 -14.94 54.63
C GLU A 182 -13.72 -13.83 54.94
N GLU A 183 -13.95 -12.64 54.40
CA GLU A 183 -14.14 -11.45 55.23
C GLU A 183 -14.63 -10.25 54.41
N GLN A 184 -15.61 -9.62 54.96
CA GLN A 184 -16.37 -8.42 54.59
C GLN A 184 -15.47 -7.16 54.62
N VAL A 185 -15.82 -6.09 53.92
CA VAL A 185 -16.43 -4.87 54.49
C VAL A 185 -16.57 -3.74 53.45
N THR A 186 -17.79 -3.23 53.39
CA THR A 186 -18.38 -1.89 53.20
C THR A 186 -18.20 -1.07 51.92
N SER A 187 -19.35 -0.93 51.30
CA SER A 187 -20.05 0.20 50.65
C SER A 187 -19.43 1.62 50.73
N VAL A 188 -19.39 2.30 49.59
CA VAL A 188 -19.95 3.67 49.45
C VAL A 188 -20.46 3.86 48.02
N SER A 189 -21.73 4.24 47.95
CA SER A 189 -22.44 4.68 46.76
C SER A 189 -22.02 6.10 46.34
N THR A 190 -21.76 6.31 45.06
CA THR A 190 -22.08 7.60 44.43
C THR A 190 -22.60 7.35 43.02
N GLN A 191 -23.78 7.85 42.81
CA GLN A 191 -24.46 7.97 41.52
C GLN A 191 -23.63 8.88 40.62
N ASP A 192 -23.35 8.44 39.42
CA ASP A 192 -22.96 9.34 38.34
C ASP A 192 -23.70 8.99 37.06
N GLU A 193 -24.17 10.04 36.49
CA GLU A 193 -25.10 10.18 35.40
C GLU A 193 -24.70 9.47 34.12
N CYS A 194 -25.67 8.84 33.49
CA CYS A 194 -25.60 8.18 32.21
C CYS A 194 -25.61 9.24 31.08
N GLY A 195 -24.40 9.63 30.60
CA GLY A 195 -24.25 10.36 29.35
C GLY A 195 -24.28 9.39 28.16
N PRO A 196 -24.76 9.81 26.98
CA PRO A 196 -24.96 8.93 25.84
C PRO A 196 -23.61 8.44 25.28
N ARG A 197 -23.46 7.13 25.18
CA ARG A 197 -22.30 6.45 24.60
C ARG A 197 -22.21 6.76 23.10
N SER A 198 -21.20 7.51 22.70
CA SER A 198 -20.77 7.66 21.32
C SER A 198 -20.56 6.29 20.65
N PRO A 199 -20.90 6.15 19.36
CA PRO A 199 -20.63 4.92 18.62
C PRO A 199 -19.13 4.68 18.58
N ARG A 200 -18.74 3.45 18.87
CA ARG A 200 -17.36 2.96 18.91
C ARG A 200 -16.61 3.36 17.64
N GLY A 201 -15.80 4.42 17.74
CA GLY A 201 -14.77 4.68 16.77
C GLY A 201 -13.91 3.43 16.61
N LEU A 202 -13.53 3.12 15.38
CA LEU A 202 -12.53 2.11 15.07
C LEU A 202 -11.31 2.39 15.96
N ARG A 203 -11.16 1.60 17.02
CA ARG A 203 -9.92 1.58 17.77
C ARG A 203 -8.88 1.08 16.79
N SER A 204 -7.91 1.94 16.44
CA SER A 204 -6.63 1.48 15.94
C SER A 204 -6.20 0.29 16.81
N PRO A 205 -5.86 -0.86 16.25
CA PRO A 205 -5.35 -1.95 17.04
C PRO A 205 -4.15 -1.40 17.79
N LYS A 206 -4.25 -1.33 19.14
CA LYS A 206 -3.11 -1.08 19.99
C LYS A 206 -2.04 -2.02 19.48
N SER A 207 -0.92 -1.47 19.04
CA SER A 207 0.30 -2.17 18.67
C SER A 207 0.51 -3.36 19.63
N ALA A 208 -0.10 -4.49 19.32
CA ALA A 208 0.32 -5.75 19.89
C ALA A 208 1.77 -5.87 19.43
N LYS A 209 2.73 -5.97 20.38
CA LYS A 209 4.13 -6.20 20.04
C LYS A 209 4.15 -7.39 19.10
N MET A 210 4.33 -7.12 17.80
CA MET A 210 4.46 -8.19 16.82
C MET A 210 5.59 -9.11 17.23
N PRO A 211 5.43 -10.44 17.10
CA PRO A 211 6.51 -11.37 17.37
C PRO A 211 7.72 -10.96 16.53
N ARG A 212 8.88 -10.93 17.15
CA ARG A 212 10.13 -10.59 16.47
C ARG A 212 10.34 -11.54 15.28
N PRO A 213 10.83 -11.06 14.12
CA PRO A 213 11.02 -11.91 12.93
C PRO A 213 12.17 -12.88 13.04
N TYR A 214 12.90 -12.83 14.13
CA TYR A 214 14.11 -13.61 14.38
C TYR A 214 14.07 -14.24 15.77
N ALA A 215 14.71 -15.37 15.88
CA ALA A 215 14.99 -16.03 17.15
C ALA A 215 16.49 -16.00 17.42
N PHE A 216 16.84 -15.94 18.69
CA PHE A 216 18.21 -16.01 19.16
C PHE A 216 18.52 -17.44 19.61
N LEU A 217 19.71 -17.89 19.29
CA LEU A 217 20.28 -19.12 19.92
C LEU A 217 20.86 -18.75 21.29
N ASP A 218 20.88 -19.71 22.20
CA ASP A 218 21.50 -19.52 23.52
C ASP A 218 22.97 -19.13 23.35
N PRO A 219 23.44 -18.06 24.02
CA PRO A 219 24.82 -17.64 23.96
C PRO A 219 25.74 -18.73 24.54
N LYS A 220 26.71 -19.20 23.78
CA LYS A 220 27.67 -20.23 24.18
C LYS A 220 29.08 -19.84 23.76
N ILE A 221 30.09 -20.43 24.42
CA ILE A 221 31.48 -20.31 23.96
C ILE A 221 31.64 -21.14 22.66
N PRO A 222 32.42 -20.68 21.67
CA PRO A 222 32.55 -21.35 20.36
C PRO A 222 32.86 -22.84 20.42
N SER A 223 33.55 -23.31 21.45
CA SER A 223 33.87 -24.72 21.66
C SER A 223 32.72 -25.58 22.24
N GLN A 224 31.63 -24.93 22.69
CA GLN A 224 30.49 -25.60 23.34
C GLN A 224 29.22 -25.56 22.47
N ILE A 225 29.33 -25.14 21.22
CA ILE A 225 28.21 -25.09 20.31
C ILE A 225 27.89 -26.51 19.85
N ASP A 226 26.67 -26.94 20.13
CA ASP A 226 26.15 -28.28 19.82
C ASP A 226 25.06 -28.26 18.74
N VAL A 227 24.82 -27.11 18.11
CA VAL A 227 23.78 -26.91 17.10
C VAL A 227 24.25 -27.39 15.74
N ASP A 228 23.56 -28.36 15.14
CA ASP A 228 23.73 -28.71 13.71
C ASP A 228 23.13 -27.61 12.82
N PHE A 229 24.00 -26.78 12.28
CA PHE A 229 23.63 -25.65 11.43
C PHE A 229 22.80 -26.05 10.21
N LEU A 230 23.20 -27.12 9.49
CA LEU A 230 22.46 -27.53 8.30
C LEU A 230 21.07 -28.06 8.62
N SER A 231 20.95 -28.82 9.71
CA SER A 231 19.68 -29.36 10.18
C SER A 231 18.74 -28.25 10.57
N LEU A 232 19.22 -27.24 11.31
CA LEU A 232 18.44 -26.04 11.69
C LEU A 232 17.91 -25.32 10.45
N ILE A 233 18.80 -24.99 9.51
CA ILE A 233 18.40 -24.20 8.32
C ILE A 233 17.45 -24.98 7.41
N ASN A 234 17.65 -26.27 7.21
CA ASN A 234 16.75 -27.10 6.42
C ASN A 234 15.36 -27.19 7.05
N SER A 235 15.27 -27.35 8.36
CA SER A 235 13.99 -27.38 9.08
C SER A 235 13.22 -26.06 8.92
N LEU A 236 13.92 -24.92 9.03
CA LEU A 236 13.33 -23.59 8.83
C LEU A 236 12.86 -23.39 7.39
N GLU A 237 13.64 -23.81 6.37
CA GLU A 237 13.23 -23.74 4.97
C GLU A 237 12.02 -24.64 4.65
N GLU A 238 11.97 -25.84 5.24
CA GLU A 238 10.80 -26.71 5.09
C GLU A 238 9.54 -26.10 5.70
N GLU A 239 9.64 -25.49 6.85
CA GLU A 239 8.54 -24.81 7.50
C GLU A 239 8.08 -23.59 6.69
N MET A 240 9.00 -22.78 6.18
CA MET A 240 8.70 -21.67 5.26
C MET A 240 7.97 -22.15 4.01
N ALA A 241 8.42 -23.27 3.42
CA ALA A 241 7.79 -23.85 2.23
C ALA A 241 6.37 -24.38 2.52
N ARG A 242 6.13 -24.97 3.68
CA ARG A 242 4.79 -25.42 4.12
C ARG A 242 3.85 -24.24 4.30
N ASN A 243 4.27 -23.20 5.02
CA ASN A 243 3.48 -22.01 5.27
C ASN A 243 3.10 -21.30 3.96
N ARG A 244 4.03 -21.24 2.99
CA ARG A 244 3.78 -20.67 1.68
C ARG A 244 2.75 -21.46 0.85
N ARG A 245 2.78 -22.79 0.89
CA ARG A 245 1.81 -23.65 0.18
C ARG A 245 0.41 -23.45 0.71
N THR A 246 0.25 -23.31 2.02
CA THR A 246 -1.03 -23.06 2.68
C THR A 246 -1.59 -21.67 2.31
N THR A 247 -0.73 -20.67 2.31
CA THR A 247 -1.12 -19.28 1.98
C THR A 247 -1.43 -19.09 0.49
N ARG A 248 -0.67 -19.71 -0.44
CA ARG A 248 -0.95 -19.63 -1.89
C ARG A 248 -2.22 -20.37 -2.32
N ARG A 249 -2.64 -21.40 -1.61
CA ARG A 249 -3.93 -22.08 -1.90
C ARG A 249 -5.12 -21.24 -1.50
N ALA A 250 -4.97 -20.31 -0.56
CA ALA A 250 -6.07 -19.52 -0.04
C ALA A 250 -6.32 -18.22 -0.83
N GLU A 251 -5.29 -17.57 -1.41
CA GLU A 251 -5.45 -16.26 -2.03
C GLU A 251 -4.55 -16.07 -3.25
N THR A 252 -5.18 -15.82 -4.41
CA THR A 252 -4.51 -15.41 -5.66
C THR A 252 -4.28 -13.89 -5.72
N ARG A 253 -4.61 -13.15 -4.65
CA ARG A 253 -4.57 -11.68 -4.60
C ARG A 253 -3.24 -11.18 -4.05
N ASP A 254 -2.74 -10.08 -4.61
CA ASP A 254 -1.53 -9.41 -4.14
C ASP A 254 -1.75 -8.86 -2.71
N ARG A 255 -0.80 -9.10 -1.81
CA ARG A 255 -0.83 -8.63 -0.42
C ARG A 255 -0.06 -7.34 -0.29
N THR A 256 -0.63 -6.35 0.36
CA THR A 256 -0.06 -5.01 0.45
C THR A 256 0.04 -4.48 1.87
N ILE A 257 1.03 -3.62 2.10
CA ILE A 257 1.09 -2.74 3.26
C ILE A 257 0.88 -1.31 2.75
N LEU A 258 -0.03 -0.59 3.42
CA LEU A 258 -0.28 0.82 3.13
C LEU A 258 0.68 1.69 3.94
N VAL A 259 1.22 2.73 3.30
CA VAL A 259 2.27 3.57 3.87
C VAL A 259 1.89 5.04 3.75
N GLY A 260 1.75 5.71 4.90
CA GLY A 260 1.45 7.14 5.00
C GLY A 260 2.55 7.92 5.72
N VAL A 261 2.67 9.20 5.41
CA VAL A 261 3.54 10.15 6.14
C VAL A 261 2.72 11.37 6.54
N ALA A 262 2.58 11.58 7.85
CA ALA A 262 1.94 12.75 8.42
C ALA A 262 2.97 13.87 8.59
N THR A 263 2.84 14.94 7.81
CA THR A 263 3.65 16.17 7.98
C THR A 263 2.91 17.27 8.73
N GLY A 264 1.62 17.08 8.98
CA GLY A 264 0.72 17.97 9.71
C GLY A 264 -0.07 17.20 10.76
N SER A 265 -1.40 17.31 10.70
CA SER A 265 -2.31 16.62 11.60
C SER A 265 -2.26 15.09 11.40
N LEU A 266 -2.14 14.36 12.51
CA LEU A 266 -2.21 12.89 12.46
C LEU A 266 -3.61 12.43 12.05
N ALA A 267 -4.65 13.12 12.50
CA ALA A 267 -6.04 12.82 12.16
C ALA A 267 -6.28 12.89 10.64
N GLU A 268 -5.72 13.88 9.94
CA GLU A 268 -5.80 13.99 8.47
C GLU A 268 -5.07 12.83 7.76
N ALA A 269 -3.92 12.40 8.31
CA ALA A 269 -3.19 11.27 7.75
C ALA A 269 -3.92 9.94 7.98
N GLU A 270 -4.55 9.74 9.15
CA GLU A 270 -5.39 8.56 9.43
C GLU A 270 -6.59 8.51 8.49
N GLU A 271 -7.16 9.67 8.19
CA GLU A 271 -8.24 9.82 7.23
C GLU A 271 -7.86 9.44 5.82
N SER A 272 -6.72 9.97 5.36
CA SER A 272 -6.19 9.66 4.04
C SER A 272 -5.88 8.16 3.91
N MET A 273 -5.35 7.56 4.98
CA MET A 273 -5.11 6.12 5.04
C MET A 273 -6.39 5.28 5.02
N ALA A 274 -7.47 5.74 5.66
CA ALA A 274 -8.77 5.08 5.58
C ALA A 274 -9.33 5.10 4.14
N GLU A 275 -9.21 6.23 3.44
CA GLU A 275 -9.59 6.32 2.02
C GLU A 275 -8.69 5.44 1.14
N LEU A 276 -7.37 5.40 1.40
CA LEU A 276 -6.44 4.53 0.68
C LEU A 276 -6.76 3.04 0.90
N TYR A 277 -7.22 2.69 2.10
CA TYR A 277 -7.67 1.32 2.40
C TYR A 277 -8.89 0.92 1.55
N GLU A 278 -9.87 1.81 1.41
CA GLU A 278 -11.04 1.58 0.55
C GLU A 278 -10.64 1.49 -0.93
N LEU A 279 -9.70 2.33 -1.39
CA LEU A 279 -9.13 2.25 -2.73
C LEU A 279 -8.42 0.91 -2.97
N ALA A 280 -7.56 0.48 -2.05
CA ALA A 280 -6.84 -0.79 -2.13
C ALA A 280 -7.81 -1.98 -2.19
N THR A 281 -8.84 -1.98 -1.33
CA THR A 281 -9.89 -2.99 -1.33
C THR A 281 -10.67 -3.00 -2.66
N SER A 282 -10.95 -1.81 -3.22
CA SER A 282 -11.63 -1.68 -4.52
C SER A 282 -10.78 -2.16 -5.68
N ALA A 283 -9.45 -2.03 -5.60
CA ALA A 283 -8.49 -2.60 -6.55
C ALA A 283 -8.36 -4.13 -6.44
N GLY A 284 -8.91 -4.74 -5.40
CA GLY A 284 -8.90 -6.18 -5.18
C GLY A 284 -7.63 -6.71 -4.52
N VAL A 285 -6.79 -5.86 -3.94
CA VAL A 285 -5.61 -6.26 -3.14
C VAL A 285 -5.99 -6.50 -1.68
N VAL A 286 -5.20 -7.32 -0.99
CA VAL A 286 -5.41 -7.64 0.43
C VAL A 286 -4.49 -6.79 1.27
N VAL A 287 -5.05 -5.90 2.08
CA VAL A 287 -4.28 -5.06 2.99
C VAL A 287 -3.91 -5.86 4.24
N GLN A 288 -2.61 -6.05 4.45
CA GLN A 288 -2.07 -6.77 5.61
C GLN A 288 -1.87 -5.85 6.80
N ASP A 289 -1.39 -4.61 6.56
CA ASP A 289 -1.15 -3.64 7.61
C ASP A 289 -1.13 -2.20 7.05
N GLN A 290 -1.15 -1.22 7.96
CA GLN A 290 -1.11 0.20 7.66
C GLN A 290 -0.09 0.89 8.57
N ILE A 291 0.81 1.65 7.97
CA ILE A 291 1.86 2.36 8.70
C ILE A 291 1.77 3.85 8.40
N ILE A 292 1.70 4.66 9.46
CA ILE A 292 1.81 6.12 9.36
C ILE A 292 3.05 6.57 10.11
N GLN A 293 3.95 7.27 9.43
CA GLN A 293 5.10 7.91 10.07
C GLN A 293 4.84 9.41 10.22
N ARG A 294 4.94 9.92 11.46
CA ARG A 294 4.94 11.38 11.71
C ARG A 294 6.32 11.95 11.45
N ARG A 295 6.41 13.00 10.63
CA ARG A 295 7.64 13.73 10.32
C ARG A 295 7.38 15.22 10.13
N SER A 296 8.40 16.04 10.38
CA SER A 296 8.35 17.47 10.05
C SER A 296 8.47 17.73 8.54
N ALA A 297 9.20 16.87 7.82
CA ALA A 297 9.37 16.95 6.39
C ALA A 297 9.51 15.54 5.79
N ILE A 298 9.11 15.41 4.53
CA ILE A 298 9.20 14.17 3.76
C ILE A 298 10.65 13.95 3.33
N ASP A 299 11.12 12.71 3.43
CA ASP A 299 12.41 12.37 2.89
C ASP A 299 12.41 12.46 1.35
N PRO A 300 13.35 13.21 0.74
CA PRO A 300 13.36 13.39 -0.72
C PRO A 300 13.69 12.13 -1.50
N ARG A 301 14.31 11.12 -0.88
CA ARG A 301 14.69 9.87 -1.55
C ARG A 301 13.73 8.74 -1.29
N THR A 302 13.33 8.54 -0.04
CA THR A 302 12.60 7.33 0.40
C THR A 302 11.24 7.62 0.99
N VAL A 303 10.83 8.91 1.06
CA VAL A 303 9.58 9.37 1.67
C VAL A 303 9.59 9.18 3.19
N LEU A 304 9.98 7.99 3.66
CA LEU A 304 10.17 7.61 5.06
C LEU A 304 11.61 7.90 5.52
N GLY A 305 11.83 7.99 6.84
CA GLY A 305 13.19 7.93 7.39
C GLY A 305 13.79 6.54 7.21
N LYS A 306 15.14 6.46 7.08
CA LYS A 306 15.86 5.20 6.83
C LYS A 306 15.46 4.09 7.82
N GLY A 307 15.53 4.34 9.13
CA GLY A 307 15.17 3.32 10.12
C GLY A 307 13.72 2.84 10.02
N LYS A 308 12.77 3.74 9.67
CA LYS A 308 11.36 3.35 9.47
C LYS A 308 11.16 2.57 8.18
N LEU A 309 11.96 2.86 7.15
CA LEU A 309 11.97 2.05 5.92
C LEU A 309 12.46 0.63 6.22
N ASP A 310 13.55 0.49 6.98
CA ASP A 310 14.11 -0.81 7.36
C ASP A 310 13.08 -1.63 8.19
N GLU A 311 12.42 -1.00 9.18
CA GLU A 311 11.30 -1.62 9.93
C GLU A 311 10.16 -2.06 9.01
N LEU A 312 9.77 -1.21 8.05
CA LEU A 312 8.71 -1.51 7.08
C LEU A 312 9.08 -2.72 6.20
N LEU A 313 10.34 -2.79 5.75
CA LEU A 313 10.80 -3.90 4.92
C LEU A 313 10.84 -5.23 5.70
N ILE A 314 11.26 -5.19 6.97
CA ILE A 314 11.20 -6.34 7.87
C ILE A 314 9.75 -6.78 8.08
N LEU A 315 8.83 -5.83 8.34
CA LEU A 315 7.41 -6.11 8.48
C LEU A 315 6.81 -6.72 7.21
N ALA A 316 7.19 -6.19 6.05
CA ALA A 316 6.73 -6.72 4.76
C ALA A 316 7.18 -8.18 4.53
N LEU A 317 8.40 -8.51 4.96
CA LEU A 317 8.88 -9.89 4.94
C LEU A 317 8.07 -10.79 5.89
N GLN A 318 7.75 -10.32 7.10
CA GLN A 318 6.97 -11.06 8.09
C GLN A 318 5.54 -11.35 7.63
N LEU A 319 4.87 -10.35 7.04
CA LEU A 319 3.50 -10.45 6.56
C LEU A 319 3.41 -11.08 5.17
N GLY A 320 4.56 -11.34 4.52
CA GLY A 320 4.62 -11.83 3.15
C GLY A 320 3.95 -10.89 2.16
N ALA A 321 4.13 -9.59 2.35
CA ALA A 321 3.60 -8.59 1.43
C ALA A 321 4.31 -8.68 0.08
N ASP A 322 3.55 -8.48 -0.99
CA ASP A 322 4.03 -8.50 -2.38
C ASP A 322 4.29 -7.07 -2.88
N MET A 323 3.65 -6.07 -2.23
CA MET A 323 3.75 -4.67 -2.62
C MET A 323 3.63 -3.71 -1.43
N LEU A 324 4.12 -2.48 -1.64
CA LEU A 324 3.90 -1.32 -0.79
C LEU A 324 3.09 -0.27 -1.56
N VAL A 325 2.05 0.27 -0.93
CA VAL A 325 1.21 1.32 -1.51
C VAL A 325 1.36 2.58 -0.68
N PHE A 326 1.85 3.65 -1.30
CA PHE A 326 2.07 4.94 -0.65
C PHE A 326 0.85 5.85 -0.81
N ASP A 327 0.46 6.53 0.27
CA ASP A 327 -0.71 7.43 0.33
C ASP A 327 -0.47 8.80 -0.33
N ARG A 328 0.46 8.88 -1.24
CA ARG A 328 0.78 10.09 -1.99
C ARG A 328 1.42 9.76 -3.30
N GLU A 329 1.37 10.68 -4.24
CA GLU A 329 2.12 10.54 -5.47
C GLU A 329 3.62 10.55 -5.20
N LEU A 330 4.34 9.59 -5.78
CA LEU A 330 5.78 9.45 -5.65
C LEU A 330 6.50 10.11 -6.83
N GLN A 331 7.55 10.85 -6.54
CA GLN A 331 8.43 11.33 -7.60
C GLN A 331 9.22 10.18 -8.24
N PRO A 332 9.60 10.25 -9.53
CA PRO A 332 10.36 9.20 -10.19
C PRO A 332 11.65 8.80 -9.46
N ALA A 333 12.34 9.78 -8.84
CA ALA A 333 13.55 9.55 -8.05
C ALA A 333 13.25 8.74 -6.77
N GLN A 334 12.10 8.99 -6.12
CA GLN A 334 11.66 8.25 -4.93
C GLN A 334 11.30 6.81 -5.27
N VAL A 335 10.55 6.60 -6.36
CA VAL A 335 10.23 5.24 -6.85
C VAL A 335 11.51 4.46 -7.11
N ARG A 336 12.51 5.10 -7.73
CA ARG A 336 13.82 4.49 -7.99
C ARG A 336 14.52 4.10 -6.70
N SER A 337 14.68 5.02 -5.76
CA SER A 337 15.39 4.76 -4.50
C SER A 337 14.69 3.67 -3.68
N LEU A 338 13.36 3.65 -3.64
CA LEU A 338 12.58 2.60 -3.00
C LEU A 338 12.74 1.25 -3.70
N SER A 339 12.71 1.22 -5.05
CA SER A 339 12.89 -0.02 -5.82
C SER A 339 14.33 -0.55 -5.75
N GLU A 340 15.32 0.31 -5.50
CA GLU A 340 16.69 -0.07 -5.17
C GLU A 340 16.80 -0.63 -3.74
N ALA A 341 15.92 -0.16 -2.83
CA ALA A 341 15.89 -0.60 -1.44
C ALA A 341 15.10 -1.91 -1.20
N THR A 342 14.22 -2.34 -2.12
CA THR A 342 13.40 -3.55 -1.95
C THR A 342 13.02 -4.20 -3.28
N ASP A 343 12.75 -5.51 -3.25
CA ASP A 343 12.18 -6.26 -4.38
C ASP A 343 10.64 -6.20 -4.43
N LEU A 344 10.00 -5.53 -3.46
CA LEU A 344 8.56 -5.35 -3.42
C LEU A 344 8.10 -4.41 -4.54
N LYS A 345 6.90 -4.63 -5.04
CA LYS A 345 6.29 -3.72 -6.00
C LYS A 345 5.94 -2.41 -5.27
N ILE A 346 6.47 -1.30 -5.73
CA ILE A 346 6.17 0.04 -5.19
C ILE A 346 5.07 0.65 -6.05
N ILE A 347 3.97 1.00 -5.40
CA ILE A 347 2.81 1.65 -6.01
C ILE A 347 2.49 2.90 -5.20
N ASP A 348 2.07 3.95 -5.86
CA ASP A 348 1.53 5.13 -5.21
C ASP A 348 0.01 5.25 -5.40
N ARG A 349 -0.60 6.22 -4.71
CA ARG A 349 -2.03 6.49 -4.77
C ARG A 349 -2.52 6.71 -6.22
N SER A 350 -1.77 7.44 -7.02
CA SER A 350 -2.11 7.74 -8.42
C SER A 350 -2.14 6.49 -9.28
N GLN A 351 -1.14 5.62 -9.14
CA GLN A 351 -1.11 4.34 -9.86
C GLN A 351 -2.22 3.41 -9.42
N LEU A 352 -2.51 3.34 -8.10
CA LEU A 352 -3.61 2.52 -7.58
C LEU A 352 -4.96 2.93 -8.18
N ILE A 353 -5.23 4.24 -8.27
CA ILE A 353 -6.44 4.78 -8.89
C ILE A 353 -6.49 4.43 -10.38
N LEU A 354 -5.38 4.58 -11.11
CA LEU A 354 -5.27 4.19 -12.51
C LEU A 354 -5.56 2.69 -12.73
N ASP A 355 -5.07 1.84 -11.83
CA ASP A 355 -5.31 0.40 -11.90
C ASP A 355 -6.79 0.06 -11.64
N ILE A 356 -7.47 0.76 -10.71
CA ILE A 356 -8.92 0.64 -10.50
C ILE A 356 -9.67 1.04 -11.76
N PHE A 357 -9.31 2.17 -12.37
CA PHE A 357 -9.94 2.64 -13.60
C PHE A 357 -9.71 1.69 -14.77
N ALA A 358 -8.53 1.10 -14.91
CA ALA A 358 -8.25 0.10 -15.93
C ALA A 358 -9.13 -1.15 -15.79
N GLN A 359 -9.44 -1.55 -14.55
CA GLN A 359 -10.35 -2.67 -14.29
C GLN A 359 -11.83 -2.32 -14.56
N ARG A 360 -12.22 -1.04 -14.40
CA ARG A 360 -13.61 -0.57 -14.49
C ARG A 360 -14.00 -0.07 -15.88
N ALA A 361 -13.05 0.38 -16.69
CA ALA A 361 -13.31 0.88 -18.04
C ALA A 361 -13.92 -0.21 -18.93
N GLN A 362 -15.17 -0.06 -19.32
CA GLN A 362 -15.88 -0.98 -20.20
C GLN A 362 -15.97 -0.45 -21.62
N SER A 363 -16.23 0.86 -21.77
CA SER A 363 -16.32 1.48 -23.07
C SER A 363 -14.94 1.56 -23.76
N ARG A 364 -14.96 1.58 -25.09
CA ARG A 364 -13.73 1.80 -25.87
C ARG A 364 -13.09 3.14 -25.53
N GLU A 365 -13.90 4.15 -25.28
CA GLU A 365 -13.44 5.50 -24.96
C GLU A 365 -12.78 5.53 -23.58
N GLY A 366 -13.43 4.99 -22.54
CA GLY A 366 -12.87 4.87 -21.20
C GLY A 366 -11.55 4.11 -21.19
N LYS A 367 -11.44 3.01 -21.94
CA LYS A 367 -10.18 2.25 -22.07
C LYS A 367 -9.05 3.09 -22.69
N ILE A 368 -9.34 3.86 -23.74
CA ILE A 368 -8.35 4.73 -24.39
C ILE A 368 -7.90 5.85 -23.44
N GLN A 369 -8.82 6.46 -22.70
CA GLN A 369 -8.52 7.52 -21.73
C GLN A 369 -7.65 6.99 -20.58
N VAL A 370 -8.00 5.83 -20.02
CA VAL A 370 -7.21 5.18 -18.95
C VAL A 370 -5.83 4.78 -19.46
N GLU A 371 -5.73 4.18 -20.65
CA GLU A 371 -4.44 3.82 -21.24
C GLU A 371 -3.57 5.07 -21.45
N LEU A 372 -4.14 6.16 -21.93
CA LEU A 372 -3.42 7.43 -22.10
C LEU A 372 -2.90 7.95 -20.75
N ALA A 373 -3.75 7.96 -19.72
CA ALA A 373 -3.36 8.40 -18.38
C ALA A 373 -2.24 7.52 -17.80
N GLN A 374 -2.35 6.18 -17.91
CA GLN A 374 -1.32 5.25 -17.46
C GLN A 374 0.01 5.49 -18.18
N LEU A 375 -0.01 5.70 -19.50
CA LEU A 375 1.22 5.95 -20.26
C LEU A 375 1.85 7.31 -19.93
N LYS A 376 1.06 8.37 -19.73
CA LYS A 376 1.56 9.68 -19.28
C LYS A 376 2.19 9.58 -17.90
N TYR A 377 1.55 8.90 -16.97
CA TYR A 377 2.06 8.64 -15.62
C TYR A 377 3.36 7.83 -15.63
N LEU A 378 3.45 6.79 -16.48
CA LEU A 378 4.61 5.90 -16.56
C LEU A 378 5.80 6.51 -17.29
N LEU A 379 5.57 7.39 -18.26
CA LEU A 379 6.63 7.95 -19.13
C LEU A 379 7.80 8.59 -18.35
N PRO A 380 7.58 9.46 -17.32
CA PRO A 380 8.66 10.03 -16.52
C PRO A 380 9.30 8.99 -15.58
N ARG A 381 8.61 7.88 -15.27
CA ARG A 381 9.03 6.81 -14.37
C ARG A 381 9.78 5.67 -15.07
N LEU A 382 9.92 5.73 -16.40
CA LEU A 382 10.75 4.80 -17.17
C LEU A 382 12.22 4.99 -16.84
N ILE A 383 12.79 4.06 -16.07
CA ILE A 383 14.16 4.10 -15.54
C ILE A 383 14.95 2.93 -16.11
N VAL A 384 16.26 3.16 -16.34
CA VAL A 384 17.21 2.12 -16.75
C VAL A 384 17.28 1.03 -15.67
N GLY A 385 16.96 -0.22 -16.02
CA GLY A 385 17.10 -1.38 -15.13
C GLY A 385 15.83 -2.14 -14.78
N GLN A 386 14.63 -1.60 -15.04
CA GLN A 386 13.36 -2.34 -14.84
C GLN A 386 12.96 -3.10 -16.11
N ASP A 387 13.74 -4.11 -16.49
CA ASP A 387 13.45 -4.95 -17.68
C ASP A 387 12.15 -5.77 -17.58
N SER A 388 11.54 -5.88 -16.40
CA SER A 388 10.45 -6.81 -16.17
C SER A 388 9.03 -6.21 -16.26
N ALA A 389 8.85 -4.92 -16.09
CA ALA A 389 7.52 -4.30 -16.12
C ALA A 389 6.97 -4.11 -17.53
N PHE A 390 7.83 -3.79 -18.51
CA PHE A 390 7.41 -3.58 -19.90
C PHE A 390 7.37 -4.83 -20.77
N SER A 391 8.09 -5.90 -20.41
CA SER A 391 8.04 -7.15 -21.18
C SER A 391 6.66 -7.83 -21.14
N ARG A 392 5.79 -7.45 -20.20
CA ARG A 392 4.41 -7.94 -20.11
C ARG A 392 3.42 -7.13 -20.95
N LEU A 393 3.78 -5.90 -21.35
CA LEU A 393 2.89 -4.98 -22.11
C LEU A 393 3.23 -4.92 -23.61
N ALA A 394 4.44 -5.30 -24.01
CA ALA A 394 4.88 -5.23 -25.41
C ALA A 394 5.41 -6.59 -25.89
N GLY A 395 4.53 -7.47 -26.31
CA GLY A 395 4.88 -8.59 -27.19
C GLY A 395 5.31 -8.05 -28.54
N GLY A 396 6.62 -8.11 -28.88
CA GLY A 396 7.09 -7.76 -30.21
C GLY A 396 8.61 -7.72 -30.30
N ILE A 397 9.19 -8.68 -31.03
CA ILE A 397 10.59 -8.75 -31.45
C ILE A 397 10.80 -7.76 -32.61
N GLY A 398 11.78 -6.86 -32.54
CA GLY A 398 12.16 -6.05 -33.71
C GLY A 398 13.25 -5.00 -33.48
N GLY A 399 14.41 -5.27 -33.99
CA GLY A 399 15.37 -4.35 -34.59
C GLY A 399 15.94 -3.16 -33.80
N ARG A 400 17.11 -3.32 -33.19
CA ARG A 400 17.94 -2.24 -32.65
C ARG A 400 18.69 -1.52 -33.79
N GLY A 401 18.54 -0.19 -33.89
CA GLY A 401 19.47 0.64 -34.61
C GLY A 401 20.80 0.78 -33.83
N PRO A 402 21.97 0.95 -34.49
CA PRO A 402 23.25 1.14 -33.82
C PRO A 402 23.23 2.47 -33.05
N GLY A 403 23.24 2.41 -31.72
CA GLY A 403 23.40 3.56 -30.82
C GLY A 403 22.24 3.89 -29.89
N GLU A 404 21.01 3.34 -30.06
CA GLU A 404 19.90 3.57 -29.14
C GLU A 404 19.90 2.57 -27.98
N THR A 405 19.78 3.08 -26.76
CA THR A 405 19.55 2.21 -25.59
C THR A 405 18.14 1.64 -25.62
N LYS A 406 17.93 0.46 -25.04
CA LYS A 406 16.59 -0.17 -24.91
C LYS A 406 15.58 0.82 -24.31
N LEU A 407 16.01 1.62 -23.34
CA LEU A 407 15.20 2.64 -22.68
C LEU A 407 14.72 3.74 -23.65
N GLU A 408 15.59 4.24 -24.51
CA GLU A 408 15.24 5.28 -25.49
C GLU A 408 14.21 4.76 -26.50
N THR A 409 14.40 3.52 -26.93
CA THR A 409 13.44 2.84 -27.81
C THR A 409 12.08 2.68 -27.13
N ASP A 410 12.05 2.27 -25.86
CA ASP A 410 10.79 2.10 -25.10
C ASP A 410 10.12 3.45 -24.83
N ARG A 411 10.88 4.50 -24.48
CA ARG A 411 10.35 5.86 -24.35
C ARG A 411 9.76 6.39 -25.64
N ARG A 412 10.40 6.13 -26.78
CA ARG A 412 9.89 6.54 -28.09
C ARG A 412 8.56 5.81 -28.39
N ARG A 413 8.50 4.49 -28.21
CA ARG A 413 7.28 3.70 -28.40
C ARG A 413 6.12 4.22 -27.54
N VAL A 414 6.39 4.55 -26.27
CA VAL A 414 5.38 5.12 -25.36
C VAL A 414 4.90 6.48 -25.85
N ARG A 415 5.81 7.38 -26.28
CA ARG A 415 5.42 8.68 -26.86
C ARG A 415 4.60 8.53 -28.12
N ASP A 416 4.98 7.64 -29.03
CA ASP A 416 4.24 7.37 -30.25
C ASP A 416 2.84 6.82 -29.93
N ARG A 417 2.72 6.00 -28.91
CA ARG A 417 1.42 5.49 -28.44
C ARG A 417 0.56 6.59 -27.84
N ILE A 418 1.14 7.45 -26.99
CA ILE A 418 0.46 8.65 -26.43
C ILE A 418 -0.08 9.51 -27.57
N ASN A 419 0.75 9.90 -28.54
CA ASN A 419 0.34 10.74 -29.66
C ASN A 419 -0.82 10.13 -30.49
N ARG A 420 -0.81 8.80 -30.62
CA ARG A 420 -1.88 8.08 -31.34
C ARG A 420 -3.18 8.09 -30.55
N LEU A 421 -3.12 7.84 -29.25
CA LEU A 421 -4.29 7.85 -28.36
C LEU A 421 -4.90 9.25 -28.25
N GLU A 422 -4.07 10.31 -28.18
CA GLU A 422 -4.55 11.70 -28.15
C GLU A 422 -5.33 12.04 -29.41
N LYS A 423 -4.87 11.62 -30.60
CA LYS A 423 -5.61 11.80 -31.86
C LYS A 423 -6.93 11.04 -31.86
N GLU A 424 -6.97 9.82 -31.31
CA GLU A 424 -8.20 9.04 -31.21
C GLU A 424 -9.23 9.71 -30.28
N ILE A 425 -8.78 10.25 -29.13
CA ILE A 425 -9.63 10.98 -28.20
C ILE A 425 -10.20 12.26 -28.85
N GLU A 426 -9.36 13.01 -29.54
CA GLU A 426 -9.81 14.23 -30.22
C GLU A 426 -10.86 13.94 -31.31
N ALA A 427 -10.66 12.88 -32.09
CA ALA A 427 -11.65 12.45 -33.08
C ALA A 427 -12.99 12.01 -32.42
N GLN A 428 -12.94 11.39 -31.25
CA GLN A 428 -14.14 11.03 -30.50
C GLN A 428 -14.84 12.26 -29.90
N ARG A 429 -14.07 13.25 -29.43
CA ARG A 429 -14.57 14.54 -28.93
C ARG A 429 -15.36 15.27 -30.00
N GLN A 430 -14.86 15.34 -31.23
CA GLN A 430 -15.57 15.99 -32.36
C GLN A 430 -16.90 15.29 -32.66
N ARG A 431 -16.93 13.95 -32.71
CA ARG A 431 -18.15 13.17 -32.91
C ARG A 431 -19.18 13.39 -31.78
N ARG A 432 -18.71 13.53 -30.53
CA ARG A 432 -19.59 13.87 -29.41
C ARG A 432 -20.19 15.27 -29.56
N GLN A 433 -19.37 16.23 -29.95
CA GLN A 433 -19.83 17.60 -30.16
C GLN A 433 -20.93 17.67 -31.23
N GLU A 434 -20.85 16.89 -32.30
CA GLU A 434 -21.89 16.77 -33.32
C GLU A 434 -23.19 16.17 -32.76
N ARG A 435 -23.08 15.08 -31.99
CA ARG A 435 -24.25 14.48 -31.31
C ARG A 435 -24.88 15.42 -30.29
N ARG A 436 -24.08 16.21 -29.61
CA ARG A 436 -24.46 17.27 -28.69
C ARG A 436 -25.35 18.30 -29.38
N LYS A 437 -24.89 18.86 -30.50
CA LYS A 437 -25.66 19.83 -31.31
C LYS A 437 -27.01 19.24 -31.73
N ALA A 438 -27.07 17.95 -32.02
CA ALA A 438 -28.32 17.28 -32.36
C ALA A 438 -29.29 17.16 -31.17
N ARG A 439 -28.78 16.86 -29.95
CA ARG A 439 -29.58 16.80 -28.70
C ARG A 439 -30.12 18.16 -28.28
N THR A 440 -29.29 19.20 -28.36
CA THR A 440 -29.70 20.58 -28.02
C THR A 440 -30.87 21.04 -28.89
N ARG A 441 -30.94 20.56 -30.13
CA ARG A 441 -32.09 20.81 -31.04
C ARG A 441 -33.40 20.16 -30.58
N GLN A 442 -33.32 19.10 -29.77
CA GLN A 442 -34.51 18.43 -29.21
C GLN A 442 -35.00 19.06 -27.90
N GLY A 443 -34.28 20.03 -27.34
CA GLY A 443 -34.71 20.83 -26.19
C GLY A 443 -34.85 20.06 -24.86
N LEU A 444 -34.32 18.84 -24.73
CA LEU A 444 -34.41 18.06 -23.50
C LEU A 444 -33.37 18.57 -22.47
N PRO A 445 -33.80 18.99 -21.27
CA PRO A 445 -32.88 19.40 -20.22
C PRO A 445 -32.03 18.24 -19.73
N VAL A 446 -30.81 18.55 -19.29
CA VAL A 446 -29.85 17.57 -18.78
C VAL A 446 -29.58 17.82 -17.31
N ILE A 447 -29.63 16.76 -16.49
CA ILE A 447 -29.25 16.73 -15.08
C ILE A 447 -28.01 15.87 -14.95
N SER A 448 -26.95 16.36 -14.31
CA SER A 448 -25.77 15.54 -13.97
C SER A 448 -25.71 15.23 -12.48
N LEU A 449 -25.51 13.95 -12.15
CA LEU A 449 -25.23 13.51 -10.79
C LEU A 449 -23.73 13.64 -10.53
N VAL A 450 -23.35 14.44 -9.57
CA VAL A 450 -21.95 14.57 -9.11
C VAL A 450 -21.86 14.27 -7.62
N GLY A 451 -20.67 13.96 -7.14
CA GLY A 451 -20.43 13.70 -5.74
C GLY A 451 -19.26 12.77 -5.52
N TYR A 452 -18.89 12.61 -4.27
CA TYR A 452 -17.78 11.79 -3.86
C TYR A 452 -17.99 10.31 -4.24
N THR A 453 -16.90 9.51 -4.30
CA THR A 453 -17.02 8.06 -4.46
C THR A 453 -17.88 7.49 -3.32
N ASN A 454 -18.69 6.48 -3.62
CA ASN A 454 -19.61 5.85 -2.66
C ASN A 454 -20.71 6.76 -2.07
N ALA A 455 -20.95 7.96 -2.61
CA ALA A 455 -22.06 8.83 -2.17
C ALA A 455 -23.46 8.31 -2.58
N GLY A 456 -23.53 7.27 -3.42
CA GLY A 456 -24.78 6.63 -3.83
C GLY A 456 -25.33 7.12 -5.19
N LYS A 457 -24.50 7.69 -6.08
CA LYS A 457 -24.92 8.22 -7.40
C LYS A 457 -25.60 7.17 -8.27
N SER A 458 -24.96 6.03 -8.47
CA SER A 458 -25.50 4.94 -9.31
C SER A 458 -26.72 4.29 -8.67
N THR A 459 -26.79 4.24 -7.32
CA THR A 459 -27.98 3.79 -6.61
C THR A 459 -29.15 4.74 -6.86
N LEU A 460 -28.92 6.05 -6.74
CA LEU A 460 -29.96 7.05 -7.02
C LEU A 460 -30.44 6.97 -8.48
N LEU A 461 -29.52 6.84 -9.45
CA LEU A 461 -29.89 6.68 -10.86
C LEU A 461 -30.80 5.45 -11.04
N ASN A 462 -30.43 4.29 -10.46
CA ASN A 462 -31.19 3.06 -10.57
C ASN A 462 -32.60 3.22 -9.98
N THR A 463 -32.70 3.80 -8.78
CA THR A 463 -33.99 4.02 -8.10
C THR A 463 -34.90 4.96 -8.91
N LEU A 464 -34.34 6.04 -9.49
CA LEU A 464 -35.11 7.00 -10.27
C LEU A 464 -35.57 6.47 -11.62
N THR A 465 -34.80 5.53 -12.20
CA THR A 465 -35.06 5.05 -13.59
C THR A 465 -35.58 3.62 -13.65
N ASN A 466 -35.85 2.98 -12.49
CA ASN A 466 -36.24 1.58 -12.37
C ASN A 466 -35.32 0.64 -13.20
N SER A 467 -34.03 0.92 -13.18
CA SER A 467 -33.03 0.17 -13.96
C SER A 467 -32.05 -0.55 -13.06
N GLU A 468 -31.48 -1.66 -13.55
CA GLU A 468 -30.48 -2.47 -12.86
C GLU A 468 -29.06 -2.12 -13.36
N VAL A 469 -28.59 -0.91 -13.14
CA VAL A 469 -27.15 -0.62 -13.31
C VAL A 469 -26.42 -1.15 -12.07
N ARG A 470 -25.26 -1.80 -12.25
CA ARG A 470 -24.47 -2.33 -11.11
C ARG A 470 -24.14 -1.21 -10.11
N ALA A 471 -24.91 -1.14 -9.04
CA ALA A 471 -24.59 -0.32 -7.88
C ALA A 471 -23.74 -1.19 -6.95
N GLU A 472 -22.42 -1.03 -6.99
CA GLU A 472 -21.51 -1.68 -6.06
C GLU A 472 -21.12 -0.69 -4.97
N SER A 473 -21.01 -1.15 -3.72
CA SER A 473 -20.50 -0.36 -2.58
C SER A 473 -18.98 -0.14 -2.64
N ARG A 474 -18.40 -0.17 -3.84
CA ARG A 474 -16.95 0.00 -4.08
C ARG A 474 -16.68 1.35 -4.72
N MET A 475 -15.49 1.89 -4.44
CA MET A 475 -15.05 3.14 -5.06
C MET A 475 -15.00 3.02 -6.58
N PHE A 476 -15.39 4.08 -7.29
CA PHE A 476 -15.41 4.17 -8.76
C PHE A 476 -16.25 3.06 -9.44
N ALA A 477 -17.44 2.78 -8.89
CA ALA A 477 -18.36 1.84 -9.51
C ALA A 477 -18.73 2.21 -10.96
N THR A 478 -18.84 3.52 -11.24
CA THR A 478 -19.13 4.08 -12.57
C THR A 478 -17.94 4.87 -13.07
N LEU A 479 -17.34 4.43 -14.19
CA LEU A 479 -16.31 5.15 -14.93
C LEU A 479 -16.86 5.72 -16.25
N ASP A 480 -17.67 4.92 -16.95
CA ASP A 480 -18.31 5.31 -18.18
C ASP A 480 -19.63 6.04 -17.87
N PRO A 481 -19.85 7.27 -18.34
CA PRO A 481 -21.07 7.99 -18.06
C PRO A 481 -22.30 7.25 -18.61
N THR A 482 -23.30 7.13 -17.76
CA THR A 482 -24.55 6.48 -18.11
C THR A 482 -25.67 7.50 -18.18
N SER A 483 -26.26 7.69 -19.38
CA SER A 483 -27.37 8.62 -19.60
C SER A 483 -28.70 7.88 -19.63
N ARG A 484 -29.71 8.37 -18.91
CA ARG A 484 -31.06 7.81 -18.87
C ARG A 484 -32.11 8.90 -19.04
N ARG A 485 -33.27 8.56 -19.60
CA ARG A 485 -34.44 9.45 -19.59
C ARG A 485 -35.17 9.30 -18.28
N LEU A 486 -35.55 10.42 -17.71
CA LEU A 486 -36.32 10.52 -16.48
C LEU A 486 -37.49 11.45 -16.69
N ARG A 487 -38.67 11.08 -16.20
CA ARG A 487 -39.85 11.93 -16.21
C ARG A 487 -40.00 12.57 -14.81
N LEU A 488 -39.87 13.91 -14.79
CA LEU A 488 -40.07 14.68 -13.57
C LEU A 488 -41.58 14.93 -13.33
N PRO A 489 -41.96 15.35 -12.10
CA PRO A 489 -43.33 15.86 -11.85
C PRO A 489 -43.75 16.90 -12.91
N ARG A 490 -45.05 16.96 -13.25
CA ARG A 490 -45.59 17.76 -14.33
C ARG A 490 -45.19 17.34 -15.74
N GLU A 491 -44.91 16.05 -15.92
CA GLU A 491 -44.62 15.40 -17.21
C GLU A 491 -43.41 15.96 -17.98
N GLN A 492 -42.50 16.65 -17.31
CA GLN A 492 -41.28 17.18 -17.91
C GLN A 492 -40.27 16.07 -18.13
N GLU A 493 -39.91 15.76 -19.36
CA GLU A 493 -38.85 14.81 -19.69
C GLU A 493 -37.46 15.44 -19.57
N VAL A 494 -36.54 14.75 -18.91
CA VAL A 494 -35.14 15.17 -18.76
C VAL A 494 -34.20 13.99 -19.00
N ILE A 495 -32.93 14.30 -19.29
CA ILE A 495 -31.86 13.32 -19.33
C ILE A 495 -31.09 13.41 -18.01
N ILE A 496 -30.92 12.30 -17.32
CA ILE A 496 -30.09 12.22 -16.12
C ILE A 496 -28.80 11.44 -16.44
N ASN A 497 -27.65 12.02 -16.11
CA ASN A 497 -26.33 11.44 -16.34
C ASN A 497 -25.68 11.07 -14.99
N ASP A 498 -25.21 9.82 -14.86
CA ASP A 498 -24.29 9.44 -13.79
C ASP A 498 -22.87 9.77 -14.20
N THR A 499 -22.08 10.33 -13.30
CA THR A 499 -20.70 10.73 -13.56
C THR A 499 -19.72 9.96 -12.68
N VAL A 500 -18.45 10.03 -13.02
CA VAL A 500 -17.35 9.45 -12.22
C VAL A 500 -17.37 10.05 -10.80
N GLY A 501 -17.20 9.21 -9.79
CA GLY A 501 -17.09 9.69 -8.41
C GLY A 501 -15.79 10.47 -8.19
N PHE A 502 -15.88 11.57 -7.46
CA PHE A 502 -14.72 12.34 -7.05
C PHE A 502 -14.04 11.71 -5.82
N ILE A 503 -12.77 12.02 -5.63
CA ILE A 503 -11.94 11.68 -4.47
C ILE A 503 -11.18 12.93 -4.02
N ARG A 504 -10.59 12.88 -2.84
CA ARG A 504 -9.91 14.04 -2.21
C ARG A 504 -8.84 14.67 -3.12
N GLU A 505 -8.02 13.85 -3.76
CA GLU A 505 -6.92 14.29 -4.62
C GLU A 505 -6.94 13.47 -5.92
N LEU A 506 -7.49 14.04 -6.98
CA LEU A 506 -7.38 13.49 -8.33
C LEU A 506 -6.07 13.99 -8.94
N PRO A 507 -5.17 13.09 -9.37
CA PRO A 507 -3.94 13.49 -10.06
C PRO A 507 -4.25 14.35 -11.30
N PRO A 508 -3.47 15.41 -11.58
CA PRO A 508 -3.70 16.32 -12.73
C PRO A 508 -3.75 15.60 -14.08
N ASP A 509 -2.91 14.57 -14.24
CA ASP A 509 -2.90 13.74 -15.46
C ASP A 509 -4.20 12.96 -15.65
N LEU A 510 -4.79 12.49 -14.53
CA LEU A 510 -6.11 11.87 -14.54
C LEU A 510 -7.22 12.87 -14.84
N LEU A 511 -7.23 14.04 -14.21
CA LEU A 511 -8.16 15.10 -14.53
C LEU A 511 -8.11 15.46 -16.01
N SER A 512 -6.90 15.57 -16.59
CA SER A 512 -6.73 15.87 -18.02
C SER A 512 -7.26 14.75 -18.92
N ALA A 513 -7.07 13.49 -18.57
CA ALA A 513 -7.55 12.33 -19.33
C ALA A 513 -9.09 12.20 -19.25
N PHE A 514 -9.69 12.46 -18.07
CA PHE A 514 -11.13 12.37 -17.85
C PHE A 514 -11.87 13.69 -18.14
N ARG A 515 -11.15 14.76 -18.47
CA ARG A 515 -11.76 16.06 -18.82
C ARG A 515 -12.88 15.91 -19.85
N ALA A 516 -12.67 15.03 -20.82
CA ALA A 516 -13.67 14.76 -21.85
C ALA A 516 -14.95 14.09 -21.31
N THR A 517 -14.84 13.24 -20.29
CA THR A 517 -15.98 12.63 -19.59
C THR A 517 -16.66 13.63 -18.68
N LEU A 518 -15.87 14.49 -18.01
CA LEU A 518 -16.37 15.56 -17.17
C LEU A 518 -16.96 16.73 -17.97
N GLU A 519 -16.57 16.89 -19.24
CA GLU A 519 -17.20 17.86 -20.17
C GLU A 519 -18.69 17.57 -20.40
N GLU A 520 -19.19 16.36 -20.10
CA GLU A 520 -20.64 16.10 -20.12
C GLU A 520 -21.40 16.88 -19.04
N ILE A 521 -20.72 17.25 -17.94
CA ILE A 521 -21.30 18.10 -16.89
C ILE A 521 -21.53 19.53 -17.42
N SER A 522 -20.68 20.02 -18.35
CA SER A 522 -20.80 21.39 -18.91
C SER A 522 -22.12 21.65 -19.61
N ASP A 523 -22.79 20.59 -20.09
CA ASP A 523 -24.07 20.67 -20.79
C ASP A 523 -25.28 20.59 -19.87
N SER A 524 -25.04 20.38 -18.60
CA SER A 524 -26.11 20.20 -17.64
C SER A 524 -26.84 21.52 -17.37
N ASN A 525 -28.16 21.43 -17.33
CA ASN A 525 -29.02 22.52 -16.89
C ASN A 525 -29.13 22.57 -15.36
N LEU A 526 -28.78 21.44 -14.71
CA LEU A 526 -28.79 21.26 -13.27
C LEU A 526 -27.77 20.23 -12.86
N ILE A 527 -27.04 20.47 -11.77
CA ILE A 527 -26.20 19.52 -11.09
C ILE A 527 -26.90 19.06 -9.80
N ILE A 528 -27.00 17.76 -9.58
CA ILE A 528 -27.37 17.18 -8.29
C ILE A 528 -26.08 16.69 -7.62
N HIS A 529 -25.64 17.40 -6.59
CA HIS A 529 -24.45 17.06 -5.83
C HIS A 529 -24.85 16.12 -4.67
N LEU A 530 -24.57 14.83 -4.82
CA LEU A 530 -24.83 13.83 -3.79
C LEU A 530 -23.73 13.84 -2.73
N VAL A 531 -24.15 13.87 -1.48
CA VAL A 531 -23.29 13.88 -0.29
C VAL A 531 -23.71 12.75 0.64
N ASP A 532 -22.75 11.97 1.12
CA ASP A 532 -22.98 10.91 2.11
C ASP A 532 -23.14 11.54 3.51
N SER A 533 -24.37 11.68 3.99
CA SER A 533 -24.68 12.28 5.31
C SER A 533 -24.22 11.44 6.49
N ALA A 534 -24.00 10.13 6.29
CA ALA A 534 -23.51 9.24 7.34
C ALA A 534 -21.99 9.38 7.55
N ASN A 535 -21.29 10.03 6.61
CA ASN A 535 -19.86 10.29 6.74
C ASN A 535 -19.65 11.53 7.64
N PRO A 536 -18.89 11.43 8.75
CA PRO A 536 -18.62 12.57 9.63
C PRO A 536 -17.99 13.78 8.93
N ARG A 537 -17.40 13.58 7.75
CA ARG A 537 -16.66 14.58 6.97
C ARG A 537 -17.37 15.01 5.70
N TRP A 538 -18.67 14.87 5.67
CA TRP A 538 -19.47 15.25 4.53
C TRP A 538 -19.17 16.70 4.05
N SER A 539 -18.90 17.63 4.97
CA SER A 539 -18.56 19.03 4.63
C SER A 539 -17.26 19.11 3.83
N GLN A 540 -16.19 18.41 4.24
CA GLN A 540 -14.91 18.39 3.51
C GLN A 540 -15.05 17.72 2.14
N GLN A 541 -15.92 16.71 2.01
CA GLN A 541 -16.23 16.09 0.73
C GLN A 541 -16.94 17.08 -0.20
N VAL A 542 -17.87 17.89 0.33
CA VAL A 542 -18.52 18.99 -0.40
C VAL A 542 -17.49 19.98 -0.91
N ASP A 543 -16.60 20.47 -0.03
CA ASP A 543 -15.54 21.42 -0.41
C ASP A 543 -14.62 20.87 -1.51
N SER A 544 -14.26 19.58 -1.41
CA SER A 544 -13.42 18.93 -2.42
C SER A 544 -14.09 18.87 -3.78
N VAL A 545 -15.37 18.54 -3.83
CA VAL A 545 -16.16 18.51 -5.09
C VAL A 545 -16.34 19.92 -5.64
N GLU A 546 -16.66 20.90 -4.79
CA GLU A 546 -16.81 22.30 -5.19
C GLU A 546 -15.52 22.87 -5.79
N ARG A 547 -14.37 22.54 -5.20
CA ARG A 547 -13.06 22.92 -5.74
C ARG A 547 -12.84 22.35 -7.13
N ILE A 548 -13.11 21.05 -7.34
CA ILE A 548 -12.95 20.41 -8.64
C ILE A 548 -13.91 21.00 -9.68
N LEU A 549 -15.17 21.26 -9.30
CA LEU A 549 -16.13 21.95 -10.19
C LEU A 549 -15.66 23.35 -10.54
N GLY A 550 -14.98 24.04 -9.60
CA GLY A 550 -14.32 25.32 -9.82
C GLY A 550 -13.17 25.26 -10.84
N GLU A 551 -12.27 24.31 -10.68
CA GLU A 551 -11.15 24.08 -11.61
C GLU A 551 -11.61 23.72 -13.03
N LEU A 552 -12.80 23.11 -13.14
CA LEU A 552 -13.44 22.77 -14.42
C LEU A 552 -14.32 23.89 -14.98
N HIS A 553 -14.45 25.03 -14.29
CA HIS A 553 -15.30 26.19 -14.67
C HIS A 553 -16.79 25.86 -14.75
N PHE A 554 -17.31 24.99 -13.88
CA PHE A 554 -18.73 24.61 -13.79
C PHE A 554 -19.49 25.34 -12.67
N GLN A 555 -18.94 26.41 -12.12
CA GLN A 555 -19.49 27.12 -10.95
C GLN A 555 -20.85 27.79 -11.25
N GLU A 556 -21.11 28.16 -12.51
CA GLU A 556 -22.33 28.86 -12.92
C GLU A 556 -23.55 27.93 -13.10
N ILE A 557 -23.33 26.61 -13.15
CA ILE A 557 -24.42 25.66 -13.32
C ILE A 557 -25.21 25.57 -12.01
N PRO A 558 -26.55 25.76 -12.03
CA PRO A 558 -27.38 25.58 -10.86
C PRO A 558 -27.21 24.22 -10.22
N ARG A 559 -27.22 24.16 -8.88
CA ARG A 559 -26.99 22.89 -8.17
C ARG A 559 -27.92 22.71 -6.99
N ILE A 560 -28.25 21.45 -6.73
CA ILE A 560 -28.95 20.98 -5.52
C ILE A 560 -27.96 20.10 -4.76
N VAL A 561 -27.76 20.39 -3.48
CA VAL A 561 -27.04 19.49 -2.58
C VAL A 561 -28.04 18.47 -2.04
N ALA A 562 -27.86 17.19 -2.41
CA ALA A 562 -28.68 16.09 -1.95
C ALA A 562 -27.94 15.31 -0.86
N LEU A 563 -28.34 15.50 0.38
CA LEU A 563 -27.81 14.80 1.55
C LEU A 563 -28.39 13.38 1.57
N ASN A 564 -27.61 12.43 1.05
CA ASN A 564 -28.01 11.03 0.88
C ASN A 564 -27.67 10.19 2.11
N LYS A 565 -28.20 8.97 2.16
CA LYS A 565 -28.06 7.99 3.26
C LYS A 565 -28.61 8.51 4.59
N ILE A 566 -29.64 9.32 4.51
CA ILE A 566 -30.24 9.93 5.70
C ILE A 566 -30.89 8.89 6.62
N ASP A 567 -31.20 7.71 6.08
CA ASP A 567 -31.66 6.53 6.79
C ASP A 567 -30.66 6.02 7.85
N LEU A 568 -29.37 6.27 7.62
CA LEU A 568 -28.28 5.86 8.54
C LEU A 568 -27.99 6.92 9.62
N VAL A 569 -28.61 8.09 9.56
CA VAL A 569 -28.34 9.23 10.45
C VAL A 569 -29.45 9.41 11.47
N GLN A 570 -29.10 9.67 12.73
CA GLN A 570 -30.06 9.95 13.81
C GLN A 570 -30.88 11.23 13.51
N PRO A 571 -32.19 11.29 13.90
CA PRO A 571 -33.04 12.42 13.57
C PRO A 571 -32.52 13.79 14.01
N GLU A 572 -31.94 13.89 15.21
CA GLU A 572 -31.39 15.15 15.75
C GLU A 572 -30.17 15.62 14.92
N THR A 573 -29.34 14.67 14.47
CA THR A 573 -28.16 14.96 13.64
C THR A 573 -28.57 15.39 12.24
N ARG A 574 -29.69 14.88 11.67
CA ARG A 574 -30.19 15.26 10.35
C ARG A 574 -30.45 16.76 10.23
N GLU A 575 -31.15 17.32 11.26
CA GLU A 575 -31.44 18.75 11.28
C GLU A 575 -30.19 19.62 11.42
N ALA A 576 -29.20 19.14 12.20
CA ALA A 576 -27.93 19.84 12.34
C ALA A 576 -27.15 19.86 11.02
N ILE A 577 -27.06 18.73 10.32
CA ILE A 577 -26.40 18.61 9.00
C ILE A 577 -27.09 19.51 7.98
N MET A 578 -28.42 19.53 7.92
CA MET A 578 -29.17 20.39 7.00
C MET A 578 -28.94 21.86 7.28
N ARG A 579 -28.94 22.28 8.54
CA ARG A 579 -28.65 23.67 8.91
C ARG A 579 -27.23 24.08 8.54
N GLN A 580 -26.26 23.23 8.80
CA GLN A 580 -24.87 23.46 8.46
C GLN A 580 -24.68 23.56 6.93
N ALA A 581 -25.24 22.64 6.15
CA ALA A 581 -25.16 22.66 4.70
C ALA A 581 -25.74 23.96 4.10
N GLN A 582 -26.82 24.49 4.69
CA GLN A 582 -27.39 25.78 4.29
C GLN A 582 -26.49 26.96 4.66
N GLN A 583 -25.83 26.92 5.80
CA GLN A 583 -24.88 27.95 6.24
C GLN A 583 -23.60 27.95 5.36
N ASP A 584 -23.12 26.78 4.96
CA ASP A 584 -21.96 26.59 4.09
C ASP A 584 -22.24 26.99 2.59
N GLY A 585 -23.43 27.56 2.32
CA GLY A 585 -23.75 28.16 1.01
C GLY A 585 -24.59 27.29 0.08
N ALA A 586 -25.07 26.14 0.51
CA ALA A 586 -26.01 25.32 -0.25
C ALA A 586 -27.39 26.00 -0.31
N ARG A 587 -27.61 26.86 -1.31
CA ARG A 587 -28.90 27.56 -1.50
C ARG A 587 -30.09 26.63 -1.64
N GLU A 588 -29.88 25.45 -2.24
CA GLU A 588 -30.89 24.40 -2.40
C GLU A 588 -30.36 23.10 -1.83
N CYS A 589 -30.89 22.67 -0.70
CA CYS A 589 -30.50 21.43 -0.02
C CYS A 589 -31.72 20.52 0.19
N VAL A 590 -31.55 19.21 0.02
CA VAL A 590 -32.60 18.18 0.21
C VAL A 590 -31.99 16.95 0.89
N ALA A 591 -32.64 16.45 1.95
CA ALA A 591 -32.29 15.19 2.57
C ALA A 591 -33.02 14.04 1.86
N ILE A 592 -32.29 13.00 1.47
CA ILE A 592 -32.82 11.84 0.73
C ILE A 592 -32.23 10.53 1.24
N SER A 593 -32.93 9.44 0.94
CA SER A 593 -32.36 8.09 0.93
C SER A 593 -32.48 7.52 -0.48
N ALA A 594 -31.36 7.30 -1.16
CA ALA A 594 -31.34 6.80 -2.54
C ALA A 594 -31.96 5.39 -2.70
N ILE A 595 -32.09 4.63 -1.61
CA ILE A 595 -32.71 3.29 -1.60
C ILE A 595 -34.24 3.37 -1.42
N GLU A 596 -34.79 4.52 -1.02
CA GLU A 596 -36.21 4.69 -0.75
C GLU A 596 -36.91 5.55 -1.82
N PRO A 597 -37.63 4.97 -2.80
CA PRO A 597 -38.26 5.72 -3.89
C PRO A 597 -39.21 6.84 -3.43
N LYS A 598 -39.96 6.61 -2.36
CA LYS A 598 -40.93 7.58 -1.82
C LYS A 598 -40.27 8.84 -1.26
N GLY A 599 -39.05 8.74 -0.76
CA GLY A 599 -38.28 9.85 -0.20
C GLY A 599 -37.66 10.76 -1.25
N LEU A 600 -37.73 10.41 -2.55
CA LEU A 600 -37.11 11.18 -3.64
C LEU A 600 -38.00 12.24 -4.24
N GLN A 601 -39.31 12.26 -3.91
CA GLN A 601 -40.27 13.22 -4.44
C GLN A 601 -39.85 14.69 -4.22
N PRO A 602 -39.37 15.12 -3.04
CA PRO A 602 -38.94 16.50 -2.83
C PRO A 602 -37.74 16.91 -3.71
N LEU A 603 -36.82 15.98 -3.99
CA LEU A 603 -35.69 16.20 -4.88
C LEU A 603 -36.17 16.43 -6.33
N LEU A 604 -37.11 15.60 -6.81
CA LEU A 604 -37.66 15.70 -8.15
C LEU A 604 -38.48 16.98 -8.36
N GLU A 605 -39.25 17.39 -7.35
CA GLU A 605 -40.02 18.65 -7.38
C GLU A 605 -39.12 19.89 -7.45
N LYS A 606 -38.05 19.92 -6.62
CA LYS A 606 -37.06 21.00 -6.66
C LYS A 606 -36.31 21.02 -7.97
N ALA A 607 -35.87 19.86 -8.48
CA ALA A 607 -35.21 19.77 -9.78
C ALA A 607 -36.09 20.31 -10.91
N GLY A 608 -37.37 19.93 -10.93
CA GLY A 608 -38.36 20.44 -11.91
C GLY A 608 -38.55 21.94 -11.81
N ALA A 609 -38.64 22.49 -10.59
CA ALA A 609 -38.81 23.92 -10.38
C ALA A 609 -37.63 24.76 -10.88
N ILE A 610 -36.39 24.30 -10.63
CA ILE A 610 -35.17 24.98 -11.08
C ILE A 610 -35.04 24.92 -12.59
N ILE A 611 -35.29 23.76 -13.21
CA ILE A 611 -35.25 23.62 -14.67
C ILE A 611 -36.29 24.48 -15.34
N ALA A 612 -37.53 24.52 -14.82
CA ALA A 612 -38.60 25.36 -15.35
C ALA A 612 -38.23 26.86 -15.29
N ARG A 613 -37.63 27.31 -14.16
CA ARG A 613 -37.16 28.70 -14.00
C ARG A 613 -36.08 29.06 -15.01
N ASN A 614 -35.13 28.16 -15.24
CA ASN A 614 -34.00 28.39 -16.16
C ASN A 614 -34.40 28.31 -17.65
N LEU A 615 -35.48 27.60 -17.98
CA LEU A 615 -36.03 27.57 -19.33
C LEU A 615 -36.78 28.88 -19.69
N ILE A 616 -37.37 29.55 -18.67
CA ILE A 616 -38.09 30.82 -18.83
C ILE A 616 -37.12 32.02 -18.95
N THR A 617 -35.97 31.96 -18.27
CA THR A 617 -34.88 32.94 -18.38
C THR A 617 -33.64 32.25 -18.97
N PRO A 618 -33.50 32.25 -20.30
CA PRO A 618 -32.29 31.70 -20.89
C PRO A 618 -31.10 32.55 -20.45
N PHE A 619 -30.18 31.95 -19.67
CA PHE A 619 -28.89 32.55 -19.35
C PHE A 619 -28.24 33.01 -20.66
N ALA A 620 -27.98 34.30 -20.78
CA ALA A 620 -27.17 34.85 -21.85
C ALA A 620 -25.78 34.24 -21.75
N ARG A 621 -25.54 33.13 -22.44
CA ARG A 621 -24.21 32.60 -22.65
C ARG A 621 -23.48 33.58 -23.54
N THR A 622 -22.73 34.50 -22.94
CA THR A 622 -21.73 35.30 -23.64
C THR A 622 -20.75 34.37 -24.33
N ALA A 623 -20.58 34.55 -25.62
CA ALA A 623 -19.77 33.84 -26.58
C ALA A 623 -18.27 33.81 -26.19
#